data_4ee776c0543cb09c2b2e915d9637e0ef
#
_entry.id   4ee776c0543cb09c2b2e915d9637e0ef
#
_cell.length_a   1.000
_cell.length_b   1.000
_cell.length_c   1.000
_cell.angle_alpha   90.00
_cell.angle_beta   90.00
_cell.angle_gamma   90.00
#
_symmetry.space_group_name_H-M   'P 1'
#
loop_
_entity.id
_entity.type
_entity.pdbx_description
1 polymer ?
#
loop_
_entity_poly.entity_id
_entity_poly.type
_entity_poly.pdbx_seq_one_letter_code
_entity_poly.pdbx_strand_id
1 'polypeptide(L)'
;GFDIVNDGILFNSLMGYAANPIINLAIMLLIIIGGLGFLTWSDICTNGIDIKRYHMQSKVILTVTSGLILVPTVYFFFFELVHLPFAERFWGALFQAVTPRTAGFNTVDLNAMSETGQMITSLLMIIGGAPGSTAGGMKVTTFAVMISVAAAVFQKRQNGCFFGRRIDDDTVK
;
A
#
# COMPACT_ATOMS: atom_id res chain seq x y z
N GLY A 1 -5.06 -10.07 9.40
CA GLY A 1 -4.96 -9.83 10.84
C GLY A 1 -5.87 -10.73 11.63
N PHE A 2 -5.49 -11.01 12.86
CA PHE A 2 -6.36 -11.69 13.80
C PHE A 2 -7.04 -10.65 14.68
N ASP A 3 -8.33 -10.79 14.91
CA ASP A 3 -9.04 -10.06 15.93
C ASP A 3 -9.68 -11.02 16.94
N ILE A 4 -10.02 -10.48 18.10
CA ILE A 4 -10.66 -11.20 19.19
C ILE A 4 -12.11 -10.74 19.39
N VAL A 5 -12.61 -9.89 18.49
CA VAL A 5 -14.00 -9.41 18.51
C VAL A 5 -14.87 -10.54 17.96
N ASN A 6 -15.47 -11.30 18.85
CA ASN A 6 -16.27 -12.45 18.50
C ASN A 6 -17.77 -12.12 18.60
N ASP A 7 -18.33 -11.64 17.51
CA ASP A 7 -19.78 -11.41 17.38
C ASP A 7 -20.54 -12.68 16.94
N GLY A 8 -19.90 -13.83 17.01
CA GLY A 8 -20.49 -15.12 16.60
C GLY A 8 -20.56 -15.30 15.08
N ILE A 9 -20.07 -14.38 14.29
CA ILE A 9 -20.02 -14.45 12.83
C ILE A 9 -18.59 -14.83 12.42
N LEU A 10 -18.45 -15.94 11.70
CA LEU A 10 -17.16 -16.36 11.16
C LEU A 10 -16.64 -15.34 10.13
N PHE A 11 -15.35 -15.02 10.20
CA PHE A 11 -14.64 -14.08 9.30
C PHE A 11 -15.09 -12.61 9.39
N ASN A 12 -15.72 -12.19 10.50
CA ASN A 12 -16.24 -10.85 10.66
C ASN A 12 -15.15 -9.77 10.78
N SER A 13 -13.95 -10.12 11.27
CA SER A 13 -12.83 -9.19 11.48
C SER A 13 -13.32 -7.83 12.02
N LEU A 14 -12.98 -6.72 11.36
CA LEU A 14 -13.36 -5.37 11.76
C LEU A 14 -14.63 -4.83 11.09
N MET A 15 -15.46 -5.70 10.48
CA MET A 15 -16.67 -5.27 9.77
C MET A 15 -17.64 -4.50 10.67
N GLY A 16 -17.76 -4.88 11.95
CA GLY A 16 -18.60 -4.17 12.93
C GLY A 16 -18.16 -2.72 13.20
N TYR A 17 -16.91 -2.37 12.84
CA TYR A 17 -16.32 -1.04 13.02
C TYR A 17 -16.09 -0.31 11.69
N ALA A 18 -16.63 -0.80 10.57
CA ALA A 18 -16.45 -0.21 9.24
C ALA A 18 -16.84 1.26 9.18
N ALA A 19 -17.89 1.65 9.90
CA ALA A 19 -18.36 3.03 9.98
C ALA A 19 -17.58 3.91 10.97
N ASN A 20 -16.68 3.35 11.80
CA ASN A 20 -15.97 4.12 12.81
C ASN A 20 -14.66 4.72 12.24
N PRO A 21 -14.60 6.04 11.96
CA PRO A 21 -13.45 6.66 11.30
C PRO A 21 -12.18 6.62 12.17
N ILE A 22 -12.33 6.67 13.50
CA ILE A 22 -11.17 6.70 14.42
C ILE A 22 -10.45 5.35 14.41
N ILE A 23 -11.20 4.25 14.48
CA ILE A 23 -10.63 2.90 14.47
C ILE A 23 -9.98 2.63 13.12
N ASN A 24 -10.66 2.93 12.02
CA ASN A 24 -10.13 2.75 10.68
C ASN A 24 -8.84 3.55 10.47
N LEU A 25 -8.83 4.83 10.85
CA LEU A 25 -7.66 5.68 10.72
C LEU A 25 -6.47 5.18 11.57
N ALA A 26 -6.72 4.81 12.83
CA ALA A 26 -5.68 4.30 13.72
C ALA A 26 -5.02 3.03 13.17
N ILE A 27 -5.82 2.06 12.71
CA ILE A 27 -5.30 0.81 12.16
C ILE A 27 -4.54 1.06 10.85
N MET A 28 -5.08 1.86 9.93
CA MET A 28 -4.39 2.20 8.68
C MET A 28 -3.06 2.91 8.93
N LEU A 29 -3.01 3.85 9.87
CA LEU A 29 -1.76 4.51 10.25
C LEU A 29 -0.74 3.52 10.80
N LEU A 30 -1.14 2.60 11.66
CA LEU A 30 -0.24 1.56 12.19
C LEU A 30 0.31 0.66 11.07
N ILE A 31 -0.53 0.27 10.11
CA ILE A 31 -0.10 -0.54 8.96
C ILE A 31 0.90 0.23 8.09
N ILE A 32 0.62 1.49 7.78
CA ILE A 32 1.49 2.34 6.97
C ILE A 32 2.82 2.57 7.70
N ILE A 33 2.77 2.94 8.97
CA ILE A 33 3.94 3.17 9.81
C ILE A 33 4.84 1.92 9.86
N GLY A 34 4.26 0.76 10.13
CA GLY A 34 4.97 -0.52 10.14
C GLY A 34 5.56 -0.91 8.77
N GLY A 35 4.90 -0.50 7.67
CA GLY A 35 5.30 -0.81 6.31
C GLY A 35 6.37 0.09 5.70
N LEU A 36 6.66 1.27 6.26
CA LEU A 36 7.62 2.24 5.69
C LEU A 36 9.10 1.86 5.91
N GLY A 37 9.40 1.03 6.91
CA GLY A 37 10.77 0.62 7.24
C GLY A 37 11.58 1.66 8.02
N PHE A 38 12.55 1.16 8.79
CA PHE A 38 13.33 1.99 9.73
C PHE A 38 14.17 3.08 9.06
N LEU A 39 14.74 2.80 7.89
CA LEU A 39 15.56 3.79 7.15
C LEU A 39 14.72 5.00 6.72
N THR A 40 13.50 4.77 6.26
CA THR A 40 12.59 5.85 5.89
C THR A 40 12.18 6.67 7.11
N TRP A 41 11.95 6.02 8.25
CA TRP A 41 11.69 6.69 9.51
C TRP A 41 12.88 7.54 10.00
N SER A 42 14.10 7.02 9.87
CA SER A 42 15.31 7.80 10.19
C SER A 42 15.38 9.08 9.36
N ASP A 43 15.09 9.00 8.06
CA ASP A 43 15.05 10.19 7.19
C ASP A 43 13.96 11.20 7.60
N ILE A 44 12.76 10.69 7.93
CA ILE A 44 11.66 11.56 8.39
C ILE A 44 12.03 12.27 9.70
N CYS A 45 12.62 11.55 10.66
CA CYS A 45 13.02 12.13 11.94
C CYS A 45 14.18 13.14 11.81
N THR A 46 15.12 12.88 10.89
CA THR A 46 16.30 13.73 10.73
C THR A 46 16.02 14.97 9.89
N ASN A 47 15.27 14.82 8.79
CA ASN A 47 15.04 15.88 7.81
C ASN A 47 13.64 16.51 7.88
N GLY A 48 12.75 15.98 8.74
CA GLY A 48 11.39 16.48 8.90
C GLY A 48 10.62 16.52 7.57
N ILE A 49 10.05 17.68 7.24
CA ILE A 49 9.20 17.87 6.05
C ILE A 49 10.02 18.13 4.76
N ASP A 50 11.33 18.31 4.88
CA ASP A 50 12.18 18.64 3.72
C ASP A 50 12.52 17.39 2.89
N ILE A 51 11.56 16.97 2.05
CA ILE A 51 11.67 15.77 1.19
C ILE A 51 12.88 15.86 0.24
N LYS A 52 13.37 17.06 -0.08
CA LYS A 52 14.54 17.23 -0.98
C LYS A 52 15.80 16.61 -0.38
N ARG A 53 15.93 16.59 0.95
CA ARG A 53 17.09 16.07 1.68
C ARG A 53 17.03 14.55 1.94
N TYR A 54 15.89 13.91 1.71
CA TYR A 54 15.73 12.48 1.90
C TYR A 54 16.66 11.67 0.99
N HIS A 55 17.10 10.52 1.47
CA HIS A 55 17.78 9.54 0.63
C HIS A 55 16.90 9.12 -0.55
N MET A 56 17.52 8.76 -1.67
CA MET A 56 16.80 8.33 -2.87
C MET A 56 15.84 7.17 -2.58
N GLN A 57 16.29 6.20 -1.77
CA GLN A 57 15.50 5.05 -1.37
C GLN A 57 14.20 5.47 -0.65
N SER A 58 14.28 6.39 0.31
CA SER A 58 13.11 6.88 1.04
C SER A 58 12.12 7.62 0.15
N LYS A 59 12.62 8.40 -0.82
CA LYS A 59 11.77 9.04 -1.84
C LYS A 59 11.02 8.02 -2.67
N VAL A 60 11.69 6.99 -3.15
CA VAL A 60 11.08 5.92 -3.93
C VAL A 60 10.03 5.19 -3.09
N ILE A 61 10.35 4.83 -1.84
CA ILE A 61 9.42 4.15 -0.94
C ILE A 61 8.16 4.98 -0.72
N LEU A 62 8.30 6.26 -0.39
CA LEU A 62 7.16 7.15 -0.13
C LEU A 62 6.30 7.34 -1.39
N THR A 63 6.92 7.58 -2.55
CA THR A 63 6.19 7.79 -3.81
C THR A 63 5.43 6.54 -4.24
N VAL A 64 6.09 5.37 -4.23
CA VAL A 64 5.46 4.12 -4.66
C VAL A 64 4.39 3.69 -3.64
N THR A 65 4.65 3.82 -2.35
CA THR A 65 3.65 3.53 -1.30
C THR A 65 2.41 4.41 -1.45
N SER A 66 2.58 5.70 -1.68
CA SER A 66 1.46 6.61 -1.93
C SER A 66 0.68 6.23 -3.19
N GLY A 67 1.36 5.87 -4.27
CA GLY A 67 0.72 5.39 -5.49
C GLY A 67 -0.08 4.10 -5.27
N LEU A 68 0.51 3.12 -4.55
CA LEU A 68 -0.14 1.85 -4.21
C LEU A 68 -1.33 2.00 -3.25
N ILE A 69 -1.45 3.10 -2.53
CA ILE A 69 -2.62 3.41 -1.72
C ILE A 69 -3.65 4.18 -2.56
N LEU A 70 -3.25 5.27 -3.22
CA LEU A 70 -4.16 6.18 -3.89
C LEU A 70 -4.86 5.55 -5.10
N VAL A 71 -4.11 4.85 -5.96
CA VAL A 71 -4.68 4.27 -7.20
C VAL A 71 -5.76 3.23 -6.89
N PRO A 72 -5.52 2.22 -6.03
CA PRO A 72 -6.57 1.27 -5.67
C PRO A 72 -7.71 1.91 -4.87
N THR A 73 -7.43 2.91 -4.02
CA THR A 73 -8.49 3.64 -3.30
C THR A 73 -9.48 4.28 -4.25
N VAL A 74 -8.98 4.95 -5.31
CA VAL A 74 -9.83 5.56 -6.34
C VAL A 74 -10.65 4.48 -7.04
N TYR A 75 -10.03 3.35 -7.41
CA TYR A 75 -10.74 2.25 -8.04
C TYR A 75 -11.86 1.70 -7.13
N PHE A 76 -11.55 1.32 -5.88
CA PHE A 76 -12.54 0.78 -4.94
C PHE A 76 -13.65 1.79 -4.64
N PHE A 77 -13.31 3.07 -4.56
CA PHE A 77 -14.29 4.11 -4.31
C PHE A 77 -15.27 4.27 -5.47
N PHE A 78 -14.83 4.28 -6.71
CA PHE A 78 -15.71 4.57 -7.84
C PHE A 78 -16.40 3.34 -8.44
N PHE A 79 -15.81 2.17 -8.34
CA PHE A 79 -16.30 0.97 -9.04
C PHE A 79 -16.82 -0.11 -8.10
N GLU A 80 -16.21 -0.31 -6.95
CA GLU A 80 -16.52 -1.44 -6.09
C GLU A 80 -17.56 -1.12 -5.01
N LEU A 81 -17.36 -0.05 -4.29
CA LEU A 81 -18.16 0.28 -3.10
C LEU A 81 -19.26 1.31 -3.37
N VAL A 82 -19.75 1.37 -4.61
CA VAL A 82 -20.75 2.35 -5.03
C VAL A 82 -22.08 2.22 -4.27
N HIS A 83 -22.39 1.02 -3.82
CA HIS A 83 -23.62 0.69 -3.10
C HIS A 83 -23.63 1.16 -1.62
N LEU A 84 -22.48 1.56 -1.07
CA LEU A 84 -22.36 2.00 0.31
C LEU A 84 -22.58 3.51 0.46
N PRO A 85 -23.02 3.99 1.64
CA PRO A 85 -23.07 5.41 1.98
C PRO A 85 -21.71 6.08 1.81
N PHE A 86 -21.68 7.36 1.45
CA PHE A 86 -20.44 8.08 1.11
C PHE A 86 -19.33 7.95 2.17
N ALA A 87 -19.67 8.06 3.44
CA ALA A 87 -18.69 7.96 4.52
C ALA A 87 -18.08 6.55 4.64
N GLU A 88 -18.90 5.50 4.64
CA GLU A 88 -18.44 4.11 4.70
C GLU A 88 -17.69 3.72 3.43
N ARG A 89 -18.15 4.19 2.28
CA ARG A 89 -17.50 4.02 0.99
C ARG A 89 -16.10 4.59 0.98
N PHE A 90 -15.89 5.80 1.51
CA PHE A 90 -14.58 6.44 1.57
C PHE A 90 -13.61 5.67 2.48
N TRP A 91 -14.05 5.39 3.72
CA TRP A 91 -13.21 4.66 4.67
C TRP A 91 -12.96 3.22 4.24
N GLY A 92 -13.97 2.53 3.71
CA GLY A 92 -13.84 1.18 3.19
C GLY A 92 -12.89 1.09 2.01
N ALA A 93 -12.96 2.01 1.05
CA ALA A 93 -12.06 2.05 -0.10
C ALA A 93 -10.60 2.29 0.32
N LEU A 94 -10.38 3.25 1.22
CA LEU A 94 -9.05 3.55 1.73
C LEU A 94 -8.48 2.38 2.54
N PHE A 95 -9.30 1.78 3.40
CA PHE A 95 -8.91 0.62 4.21
C PHE A 95 -8.58 -0.59 3.32
N GLN A 96 -9.40 -0.85 2.29
CA GLN A 96 -9.20 -1.95 1.35
C GLN A 96 -7.92 -1.78 0.50
N ALA A 97 -7.47 -0.56 0.25
CA ALA A 97 -6.19 -0.31 -0.42
C ALA A 97 -4.97 -0.53 0.49
N VAL A 98 -5.13 -0.35 1.81
CA VAL A 98 -4.04 -0.46 2.79
C VAL A 98 -3.89 -1.88 3.33
N THR A 99 -4.99 -2.56 3.66
CA THR A 99 -4.97 -3.84 4.38
C THR A 99 -4.30 -5.01 3.65
N PRO A 100 -4.36 -5.16 2.30
CA PRO A 100 -3.71 -6.27 1.61
C PRO A 100 -2.20 -6.27 1.74
N ARG A 101 -1.61 -5.13 2.06
CA ARG A 101 -0.16 -4.98 2.23
C ARG A 101 0.30 -5.50 3.59
N THR A 102 0.08 -6.83 3.79
CA THR A 102 0.54 -7.65 4.92
C THR A 102 -0.17 -7.44 6.27
N ALA A 103 -1.32 -6.75 6.31
CA ALA A 103 -2.12 -6.63 7.52
C ALA A 103 -3.26 -7.67 7.59
N GLY A 104 -4.12 -7.73 6.57
CA GLY A 104 -5.16 -8.75 6.45
C GLY A 104 -6.40 -8.53 7.33
N PHE A 105 -6.64 -7.33 7.83
CA PHE A 105 -7.91 -6.97 8.48
C PHE A 105 -8.98 -6.66 7.43
N ASN A 106 -10.23 -7.05 7.68
CA ASN A 106 -11.34 -6.81 6.77
C ASN A 106 -12.36 -5.87 7.40
N THR A 107 -12.73 -4.83 6.66
CA THR A 107 -13.86 -3.93 6.96
C THR A 107 -14.97 -4.05 5.93
N VAL A 108 -14.69 -4.73 4.81
CA VAL A 108 -15.60 -4.99 3.69
C VAL A 108 -15.64 -6.49 3.43
N ASP A 109 -16.79 -7.03 3.04
CA ASP A 109 -16.92 -8.44 2.66
C ASP A 109 -16.21 -8.69 1.33
N LEU A 110 -15.11 -9.45 1.39
CA LEU A 110 -14.30 -9.81 0.22
C LEU A 110 -15.05 -10.73 -0.74
N ASN A 111 -16.02 -11.52 -0.26
CA ASN A 111 -16.79 -12.41 -1.11
C ASN A 111 -17.84 -11.66 -1.95
N ALA A 112 -18.26 -10.49 -1.47
CA ALA A 112 -19.20 -9.62 -2.19
C ALA A 112 -18.52 -8.75 -3.24
N MET A 113 -17.17 -8.74 -3.29
CA MET A 113 -16.41 -7.97 -4.27
C MET A 113 -16.46 -8.58 -5.67
N SER A 114 -16.38 -7.73 -6.70
CA SER A 114 -16.26 -8.15 -8.08
C SER A 114 -14.97 -8.96 -8.32
N GLU A 115 -14.93 -9.77 -9.37
CA GLU A 115 -13.71 -10.52 -9.75
C GLU A 115 -12.53 -9.57 -9.99
N THR A 116 -12.78 -8.38 -10.56
CA THR A 116 -11.76 -7.36 -10.78
C THR A 116 -11.24 -6.80 -9.46
N GLY A 117 -12.12 -6.55 -8.49
CA GLY A 117 -11.75 -6.11 -7.14
C GLY A 117 -10.88 -7.13 -6.42
N GLN A 118 -11.26 -8.41 -6.50
CA GLN A 118 -10.48 -9.52 -5.94
C GLN A 118 -9.11 -9.66 -6.62
N MET A 119 -9.03 -9.49 -7.94
CA MET A 119 -7.78 -9.51 -8.69
C MET A 119 -6.84 -8.37 -8.26
N ILE A 120 -7.34 -7.15 -8.14
CA ILE A 120 -6.56 -6.00 -7.67
C ILE A 120 -6.07 -6.23 -6.23
N THR A 121 -6.93 -6.73 -5.35
CA THR A 121 -6.56 -7.07 -3.97
C THR A 121 -5.45 -8.12 -3.95
N SER A 122 -5.54 -9.16 -4.77
CA SER A 122 -4.51 -10.21 -4.90
C SER A 122 -3.18 -9.64 -5.39
N LEU A 123 -3.19 -8.72 -6.36
CA LEU A 123 -1.99 -8.03 -6.82
C LEU A 123 -1.36 -7.17 -5.72
N LEU A 124 -2.18 -6.48 -4.92
CA LEU A 124 -1.69 -5.71 -3.78
C LEU A 124 -1.06 -6.59 -2.69
N MET A 125 -1.55 -7.81 -2.50
CA MET A 125 -0.99 -8.77 -1.53
C MET A 125 0.43 -9.21 -1.91
N ILE A 126 0.79 -9.25 -3.20
CA ILE A 126 2.14 -9.59 -3.66
C ILE A 126 3.13 -8.50 -3.27
N ILE A 127 2.69 -7.23 -3.29
CA ILE A 127 3.54 -6.08 -3.00
C ILE A 127 3.46 -5.74 -1.51
N GLY A 128 4.48 -6.14 -0.76
CA GLY A 128 4.56 -5.88 0.68
C GLY A 128 5.03 -4.46 1.03
N GLY A 129 5.82 -4.35 2.10
CA GLY A 129 6.36 -3.07 2.56
C GLY A 129 7.77 -2.77 2.08
N ALA A 130 8.36 -1.73 2.67
CA ALA A 130 9.73 -1.31 2.41
C ALA A 130 10.77 -2.30 2.99
N PRO A 131 12.02 -2.28 2.50
CA PRO A 131 13.13 -2.96 3.15
C PRO A 131 13.30 -2.48 4.60
N GLY A 132 13.54 -3.43 5.52
CA GLY A 132 13.63 -3.12 6.95
C GLY A 132 12.29 -2.74 7.59
N SER A 133 11.17 -3.12 6.99
CA SER A 133 9.83 -3.01 7.58
C SER A 133 9.38 -4.35 8.17
N THR A 134 8.31 -4.32 8.95
CA THR A 134 7.66 -5.54 9.49
C THR A 134 6.86 -6.31 8.44
N ALA A 135 6.68 -5.75 7.24
CA ALA A 135 5.90 -6.33 6.16
C ALA A 135 6.65 -7.40 5.39
N GLY A 136 5.96 -8.49 5.03
CA GLY A 136 6.45 -9.57 4.16
C GLY A 136 6.33 -9.23 2.67
N GLY A 137 6.40 -10.25 1.83
CA GLY A 137 6.19 -10.13 0.38
C GLY A 137 7.34 -9.44 -0.38
N MET A 138 7.06 -9.14 -1.66
CA MET A 138 8.00 -8.42 -2.52
C MET A 138 8.17 -6.98 -2.02
N LYS A 139 9.40 -6.54 -1.85
CA LYS A 139 9.67 -5.19 -1.33
C LYS A 139 9.25 -4.11 -2.31
N VAL A 140 8.73 -2.99 -1.79
CA VAL A 140 8.30 -1.84 -2.59
C VAL A 140 9.44 -1.32 -3.48
N THR A 141 10.69 -1.37 -3.02
CA THR A 141 11.87 -0.99 -3.81
C THR A 141 12.10 -1.93 -5.00
N THR A 142 11.92 -3.24 -4.83
CA THR A 142 12.02 -4.22 -5.92
C THR A 142 10.94 -3.96 -6.97
N PHE A 143 9.70 -3.74 -6.53
CA PHE A 143 8.61 -3.37 -7.43
C PHE A 143 8.88 -2.07 -8.19
N ALA A 144 9.44 -1.07 -7.51
CA ALA A 144 9.86 0.19 -8.13
C ALA A 144 10.92 -0.04 -9.23
N VAL A 145 11.95 -0.84 -8.95
CA VAL A 145 12.99 -1.18 -9.93
C VAL A 145 12.38 -1.89 -11.14
N MET A 146 11.52 -2.88 -10.92
CA MET A 146 10.81 -3.57 -12.01
C MET A 146 10.06 -2.59 -12.93
N ILE A 147 9.26 -1.68 -12.36
CA ILE A 147 8.52 -0.67 -13.14
C ILE A 147 9.49 0.22 -13.90
N SER A 148 10.59 0.66 -13.27
CA SER A 148 11.57 1.54 -13.90
C SER A 148 12.27 0.87 -15.09
N VAL A 149 12.64 -0.40 -14.94
CA VAL A 149 13.26 -1.18 -16.01
C VAL A 149 12.27 -1.41 -17.15
N ALA A 150 11.03 -1.80 -16.83
CA ALA A 150 9.99 -1.96 -17.83
C ALA A 150 9.76 -0.64 -18.60
N ALA A 151 9.63 0.49 -17.90
CA ALA A 151 9.48 1.79 -18.52
C ALA A 151 10.68 2.19 -19.40
N ALA A 152 11.91 1.86 -18.98
CA ALA A 152 13.12 2.11 -19.77
C ALA A 152 13.13 1.31 -21.09
N VAL A 153 12.71 0.04 -21.03
CA VAL A 153 12.59 -0.82 -22.22
C VAL A 153 11.56 -0.22 -23.21
N PHE A 154 10.36 0.17 -22.73
CA PHE A 154 9.36 0.81 -23.58
C PHE A 154 9.84 2.14 -24.19
N GLN A 155 10.64 2.91 -23.44
CA GLN A 155 11.21 4.19 -23.90
C GLN A 155 12.50 3.99 -24.72
N LYS A 156 12.92 2.75 -24.98
CA LYS A 156 14.20 2.43 -25.69
C LYS A 156 15.43 3.06 -25.04
N ARG A 157 15.42 3.27 -23.72
CA ARG A 157 16.56 3.74 -22.93
C ARG A 157 17.37 2.54 -22.47
N GLN A 158 18.69 2.68 -22.45
CA GLN A 158 19.59 1.59 -22.03
C GLN A 158 19.49 1.24 -20.54
N ASN A 159 19.06 2.18 -19.69
CA ASN A 159 19.02 2.00 -18.23
C ASN A 159 17.78 2.63 -17.61
N GLY A 160 17.27 2.02 -16.55
CA GLY A 160 16.24 2.60 -15.69
C GLY A 160 16.80 3.80 -14.92
N CYS A 161 15.99 4.84 -14.79
CA CYS A 161 16.34 6.04 -14.03
C CYS A 161 15.24 6.37 -13.01
N PHE A 162 15.63 6.67 -11.75
CA PHE A 162 14.75 7.24 -10.74
C PHE A 162 15.28 8.60 -10.29
N PHE A 163 14.42 9.61 -10.25
CA PHE A 163 14.73 10.97 -9.80
C PHE A 163 16.04 11.51 -10.40
N GLY A 164 16.30 11.22 -11.69
CA GLY A 164 17.50 11.67 -12.40
C GLY A 164 18.79 10.90 -12.08
N ARG A 165 18.72 9.83 -11.27
CA ARG A 165 19.86 8.92 -11.02
C ARG A 165 19.66 7.61 -11.79
N ARG A 166 20.75 7.16 -12.41
CA ARG A 166 20.84 5.87 -13.12
C ARG A 166 20.87 4.73 -12.10
N ILE A 167 20.15 3.66 -12.38
CA ILE A 167 20.24 2.40 -11.62
C ILE A 167 21.35 1.60 -12.28
N ASP A 168 22.33 1.15 -11.47
CA ASP A 168 23.42 0.29 -11.96
C ASP A 168 22.88 -1.09 -12.34
N ASP A 169 23.44 -1.65 -13.41
CA ASP A 169 23.03 -2.95 -13.96
C ASP A 169 23.22 -4.09 -12.94
N ASP A 170 24.16 -3.97 -12.01
CA ASP A 170 24.38 -4.94 -10.92
C ASP A 170 23.27 -4.94 -9.87
N THR A 171 22.48 -3.87 -9.79
CA THR A 171 21.30 -3.77 -8.89
C THR A 171 20.06 -4.44 -9.49
N VAL A 172 20.04 -4.65 -10.80
CA VAL A 172 18.92 -5.22 -11.56
C VAL A 172 19.04 -6.74 -11.69
N LYS A 173 20.25 -7.31 -11.56
CA LYS A 173 20.51 -8.76 -11.55
C LYS A 173 20.18 -9.38 -10.20
#